data_d254847b3d93d22ace22e8ced273c12c
#
_entry.id   d254847b3d93d22ace22e8ced273c12c
#
_cell.length_a   1.000
_cell.length_b   1.000
_cell.length_c   1.000
_cell.angle_alpha   90.00
_cell.angle_beta   90.00
_cell.angle_gamma   90.00
#
_symmetry.space_group_name_H-M   'P 1'
#
loop_
_entity.id
_entity.type
_entity.pdbx_description
1 polymer ?
#
loop_
_entity_poly.entity_id
_entity_poly.type
_entity_poly.pdbx_seq_one_letter_code
_entity_poly.pdbx_strand_id
1 'polypeptide(L)'
;MRIVSTLIVRDEADIVGEHLRYHAELGVDFVVAIDHRSSDGTTDILREHERAGRLHLIQEQGDVIEQQEWVTRMARLAATDFGADWVLNCDVDEFWWPRDG
;
A
#
# COMPACT_ATOMS: atom_id res chain seq x y z
N MET A 1 -11.28 14.80 -4.39
CA MET A 1 -10.53 14.35 -3.20
C MET A 1 -9.66 13.17 -3.56
N ARG A 2 -8.39 13.22 -3.17
CA ARG A 2 -7.44 12.16 -3.47
C ARG A 2 -7.18 11.32 -2.22
N ILE A 3 -7.45 10.03 -2.31
CA ILE A 3 -7.27 9.08 -1.22
C ILE A 3 -6.08 8.18 -1.55
N VAL A 4 -5.08 8.15 -0.67
CA VAL A 4 -3.90 7.31 -0.84
C VAL A 4 -3.84 6.34 0.33
N SER A 5 -3.70 5.06 0.05
CA SER A 5 -3.49 4.06 1.10
C SER A 5 -2.00 3.77 1.27
N THR A 6 -1.63 3.38 2.48
CA THR A 6 -0.26 2.94 2.79
C THR A 6 -0.32 1.50 3.25
N LEU A 7 0.67 0.71 2.85
CA LEU A 7 0.63 -0.73 3.05
C LEU A 7 2.05 -1.26 3.31
N ILE A 8 2.20 -2.08 4.35
CA ILE A 8 3.43 -2.83 4.56
C ILE A 8 3.09 -4.30 4.35
N VAL A 9 3.87 -4.97 3.51
CA VAL A 9 3.55 -6.35 3.11
C VAL A 9 4.80 -7.21 3.09
N ARG A 10 4.63 -8.48 3.45
CA ARG A 10 5.68 -9.48 3.35
C ARG A 10 5.06 -10.82 3.03
N ASP A 11 5.47 -11.40 1.88
CA ASP A 11 5.02 -12.74 1.44
C ASP A 11 3.50 -12.91 1.45
N GLU A 12 2.80 -11.97 0.82
CA GLU A 12 1.35 -11.96 0.74
C GLU A 12 0.85 -12.02 -0.70
N ALA A 13 1.56 -12.75 -1.55
CA ALA A 13 1.22 -12.83 -2.97
C ALA A 13 -0.19 -13.37 -3.21
N ASP A 14 -0.70 -14.19 -2.30
CA ASP A 14 -2.02 -14.79 -2.41
C ASP A 14 -3.17 -13.79 -2.24
N ILE A 15 -2.95 -12.68 -1.53
CA ILE A 15 -4.03 -11.72 -1.26
C ILE A 15 -3.74 -10.28 -1.68
N VAL A 16 -2.47 -9.92 -1.92
CA VAL A 16 -2.13 -8.51 -2.15
C VAL A 16 -2.78 -7.94 -3.41
N GLY A 17 -2.83 -8.71 -4.48
CA GLY A 17 -3.45 -8.25 -5.73
C GLY A 17 -4.94 -7.98 -5.54
N GLU A 18 -5.62 -8.87 -4.83
CA GLU A 18 -7.04 -8.72 -4.55
C GLU A 18 -7.30 -7.53 -3.63
N HIS A 19 -6.46 -7.34 -2.62
CA HIS A 19 -6.53 -6.20 -1.72
C HIS A 19 -6.41 -4.88 -2.49
N LEU A 20 -5.44 -4.78 -3.39
CA LEU A 20 -5.22 -3.56 -4.17
C LEU A 20 -6.41 -3.27 -5.08
N ARG A 21 -6.93 -4.29 -5.75
CA ARG A 21 -8.09 -4.13 -6.63
C ARG A 21 -9.33 -3.73 -5.85
N TYR A 22 -9.58 -4.38 -4.72
CA TYR A 22 -10.74 -4.10 -3.88
C TYR A 22 -10.77 -2.64 -3.43
N HIS A 23 -9.63 -2.15 -2.90
CA HIS A 23 -9.59 -0.78 -2.41
C HIS A 23 -9.62 0.25 -3.53
N ALA A 24 -9.09 -0.07 -4.70
CA ALA A 24 -9.22 0.81 -5.86
C ALA A 24 -10.69 0.99 -6.25
N GLU A 25 -11.47 -0.07 -6.19
CA GLU A 25 -12.90 -0.02 -6.48
C GLU A 25 -13.67 0.77 -5.42
N LEU A 26 -13.18 0.80 -4.17
CA LEU A 26 -13.78 1.61 -3.12
C LEU A 26 -13.46 3.10 -3.24
N GLY A 27 -12.52 3.48 -4.07
CA GLY A 27 -12.19 4.87 -4.28
C GLY A 27 -10.78 5.27 -3.84
N VAL A 28 -9.91 4.31 -3.51
CA VAL A 28 -8.50 4.61 -3.25
C VAL A 28 -7.83 4.94 -4.59
N ASP A 29 -7.23 6.11 -4.67
CA ASP A 29 -6.65 6.61 -5.91
C ASP A 29 -5.23 6.16 -6.16
N PHE A 30 -4.48 5.91 -5.08
CA PHE A 30 -3.07 5.57 -5.21
C PHE A 30 -2.62 4.83 -3.95
N VAL A 31 -1.55 4.03 -4.06
CA VAL A 31 -1.02 3.24 -2.96
C VAL A 31 0.47 3.50 -2.80
N VAL A 32 0.92 3.70 -1.56
CA VAL A 32 2.34 3.67 -1.22
C VAL A 32 2.57 2.37 -0.45
N ALA A 33 3.40 1.49 -0.98
CA ALA A 33 3.60 0.16 -0.40
C ALA A 33 5.06 -0.08 -0.05
N ILE A 34 5.30 -0.62 1.13
CA ILE A 34 6.61 -1.12 1.53
C ILE A 34 6.59 -2.63 1.44
N ASP A 35 7.51 -3.17 0.65
CA ASP A 35 7.72 -4.60 0.51
C ASP A 35 8.88 -4.99 1.43
N HIS A 36 8.59 -5.73 2.49
CA HIS A 36 9.58 -6.12 3.47
C HIS A 36 10.12 -7.51 3.17
N ARG A 37 11.09 -7.59 2.27
CA ARG A 37 11.82 -8.82 1.94
C ARG A 37 10.94 -9.98 1.47
N SER A 38 9.94 -9.69 0.64
CA SER A 38 9.09 -10.76 0.09
C SER A 38 9.88 -11.65 -0.87
N SER A 39 9.57 -12.93 -0.87
CA SER A 39 10.24 -13.93 -1.72
C SER A 39 9.26 -14.81 -2.51
N ASP A 40 7.95 -14.52 -2.45
CA ASP A 40 6.91 -15.38 -3.01
C ASP A 40 6.20 -14.84 -4.24
N GLY A 41 6.67 -13.75 -4.82
CA GLY A 41 6.00 -13.11 -5.96
C GLY A 41 5.23 -11.86 -5.59
N THR A 42 5.15 -11.51 -4.30
CA THR A 42 4.52 -10.26 -3.85
C THR A 42 5.14 -9.06 -4.55
N THR A 43 6.47 -9.01 -4.63
CA THR A 43 7.20 -7.92 -5.26
C THR A 43 6.78 -7.72 -6.71
N ASP A 44 6.61 -8.80 -7.45
CA ASP A 44 6.23 -8.73 -8.86
C ASP A 44 4.83 -8.14 -9.04
N ILE A 45 3.90 -8.52 -8.16
CA ILE A 45 2.54 -7.98 -8.18
C ILE A 45 2.57 -6.47 -7.92
N LEU A 46 3.33 -6.05 -6.91
CA LEU A 46 3.45 -4.63 -6.57
C LEU A 46 4.08 -3.84 -7.71
N ARG A 47 5.12 -4.38 -8.35
CA ARG A 47 5.77 -3.72 -9.48
C ARG A 47 4.85 -3.55 -10.67
N GLU A 48 3.98 -4.51 -10.89
CA GLU A 48 3.00 -4.42 -11.96
C GLU A 48 2.07 -3.23 -11.74
N HIS A 49 1.59 -3.04 -10.52
CA HIS A 49 0.76 -1.89 -10.17
C HIS A 49 1.54 -0.58 -10.25
N GLU A 50 2.82 -0.60 -9.89
CA GLU A 50 3.68 0.58 -10.01
C GLU A 50 3.83 1.00 -11.47
N ARG A 51 4.06 0.04 -12.36
CA ARG A 51 4.16 0.32 -13.80
C ARG A 51 2.87 0.88 -14.39
N ALA A 52 1.74 0.49 -13.80
CA ALA A 52 0.45 1.01 -14.23
C ALA A 52 0.16 2.41 -13.66
N GLY A 53 1.05 2.97 -12.87
CA GLY A 53 0.89 4.31 -12.31
C GLY A 53 -0.03 4.37 -11.09
N ARG A 54 -0.30 3.26 -10.44
CA ARG A 54 -1.24 3.19 -9.32
C ARG A 54 -0.57 3.00 -7.98
N LEU A 55 0.73 2.78 -7.95
CA LEU A 55 1.44 2.41 -6.73
C LEU A 55 2.87 2.92 -6.76
N HIS A 56 3.38 3.30 -5.60
CA HIS A 56 4.80 3.58 -5.39
C HIS A 56 5.37 2.51 -4.49
N LEU A 57 6.34 1.75 -4.99
CA LEU A 57 6.94 0.64 -4.28
C LEU A 57 8.21 1.07 -3.59
N ILE A 58 8.31 0.75 -2.29
CA ILE A 58 9.52 0.93 -1.50
C ILE A 58 9.94 -0.44 -1.00
N GLN A 59 11.19 -0.83 -1.23
CA GLN A 59 11.70 -2.09 -0.74
C GLN A 59 12.56 -1.85 0.50
N GLU A 60 12.21 -2.49 1.61
CA GLU A 60 12.92 -2.35 2.88
C GLU A 60 13.54 -3.67 3.30
N GLN A 61 14.78 -3.59 3.79
CA GLN A 61 15.52 -4.75 4.27
C GLN A 61 15.70 -4.74 5.78
N GLY A 62 15.23 -3.70 6.46
CA GLY A 62 15.42 -3.53 7.89
C GLY A 62 14.56 -4.43 8.76
N ASP A 63 14.69 -4.27 10.07
CA ASP A 63 13.95 -5.06 11.05
C ASP A 63 12.53 -4.55 11.26
N VAL A 64 11.64 -5.44 11.71
CA VAL A 64 10.24 -5.10 11.99
C VAL A 64 10.08 -3.98 13.01
N ILE A 65 11.05 -3.79 13.88
CA ILE A 65 10.98 -2.74 14.90
C ILE A 65 10.96 -1.34 14.31
N GLU A 66 11.35 -1.19 13.05
CA GLU A 66 11.33 0.10 12.35
C GLU A 66 10.00 0.39 11.70
N GLN A 67 9.01 -0.46 11.90
CA GLN A 67 7.73 -0.37 11.22
C GLN A 67 7.00 0.95 11.45
N GLN A 68 7.07 1.51 12.65
CA GLN A 68 6.45 2.80 12.94
C GLN A 68 7.07 3.93 12.11
N GLU A 69 8.37 3.88 11.94
CA GLU A 69 9.07 4.84 11.10
C GLU A 69 8.65 4.72 9.64
N TRP A 70 8.48 3.49 9.18
CA TRP A 70 8.04 3.24 7.82
C TRP A 70 6.64 3.79 7.57
N VAL A 71 5.72 3.59 8.52
CA VAL A 71 4.35 4.10 8.42
C VAL A 71 4.37 5.63 8.33
N THR A 72 5.15 6.28 9.19
CA THR A 72 5.27 7.74 9.18
C THR A 72 5.84 8.24 7.86
N ARG A 73 6.87 7.58 7.34
CA ARG A 73 7.49 7.95 6.08
C ARG A 73 6.51 7.81 4.91
N MET A 74 5.76 6.72 4.87
CA MET A 74 4.76 6.52 3.83
C MET A 74 3.66 7.58 3.89
N ALA A 75 3.21 7.92 5.09
CA ALA A 75 2.18 8.94 5.26
C ALA A 75 2.66 10.30 4.76
N ARG A 76 3.91 10.65 5.04
CA ARG A 76 4.51 11.88 4.53
C ARG A 76 4.60 11.91 3.02
N LEU A 77 5.08 10.81 2.43
CA LEU A 77 5.18 10.70 0.99
C LEU A 77 3.80 10.83 0.34
N ALA A 78 2.80 10.18 0.92
CA ALA A 78 1.43 10.26 0.41
C ALA A 78 0.92 11.69 0.41
N ALA A 79 1.15 12.43 1.49
CA ALA A 79 0.67 13.79 1.63
C ALA A 79 1.45 14.78 0.76
N THR A 80 2.79 14.65 0.69
CA THR A 80 3.63 15.64 0.03
C THR A 80 3.88 15.32 -1.43
N ASP A 81 4.27 14.08 -1.75
CA ASP A 81 4.67 13.71 -3.10
C ASP A 81 3.51 13.25 -3.96
N PHE A 82 2.48 12.69 -3.36
CA PHE A 82 1.34 12.12 -4.09
C PHE A 82 0.03 12.90 -3.88
N GLY A 83 0.09 14.01 -3.16
CA GLY A 83 -1.03 14.94 -3.05
C GLY A 83 -2.27 14.39 -2.37
N ALA A 84 -2.12 13.52 -1.39
CA ALA A 84 -3.25 12.91 -0.71
C ALA A 84 -4.02 13.93 0.13
N ASP A 85 -5.33 13.90 0.01
CA ASP A 85 -6.23 14.61 0.93
C ASP A 85 -6.50 13.73 2.15
N TRP A 86 -6.56 12.41 1.94
CA TRP A 86 -6.73 11.42 2.98
C TRP A 86 -5.72 10.30 2.84
N VAL A 87 -5.14 9.87 3.95
CA VAL A 87 -4.22 8.75 4.00
C VAL A 87 -4.84 7.62 4.82
N LEU A 88 -4.98 6.44 4.22
CA LEU A 88 -5.49 5.25 4.88
C LEU A 88 -4.33 4.29 5.12
N ASN A 89 -4.05 3.98 6.37
CA ASN A 89 -3.04 3.00 6.72
C ASN A 89 -3.72 1.64 6.86
N CYS A 90 -3.42 0.71 5.96
CA CYS A 90 -4.07 -0.59 5.90
C CYS A 90 -3.09 -1.74 6.08
N ASP A 91 -3.54 -2.82 6.71
CA ASP A 91 -2.85 -4.10 6.63
C ASP A 91 -3.35 -4.84 5.39
N VAL A 92 -2.54 -5.72 4.83
CA VAL A 92 -2.88 -6.39 3.57
C VAL A 92 -4.12 -7.29 3.69
N ASP A 93 -4.40 -7.79 4.87
CA ASP A 93 -5.58 -8.61 5.13
C ASP A 93 -6.81 -7.81 5.55
N GLU A 94 -6.69 -6.49 5.64
CA GLU A 94 -7.83 -5.61 5.95
C GLU A 94 -8.55 -5.20 4.67
N PHE A 95 -9.87 -5.42 4.65
CA PHE A 95 -10.74 -4.98 3.56
C PHE A 95 -11.76 -4.02 4.11
N TRP A 96 -11.64 -2.76 3.74
CA TRP A 96 -12.48 -1.70 4.25
C TRP A 96 -13.87 -1.75 3.64
N TRP A 97 -14.89 -1.53 4.46
CA TRP A 97 -16.29 -1.55 4.02
C TRP A 97 -16.85 -0.14 4.04
N PRO A 98 -17.55 0.27 2.99
CA PRO A 98 -18.30 1.52 3.06
C PRO A 98 -19.42 1.37 4.08
N ARG A 99 -19.61 2.41 4.91
CA ARG A 99 -20.50 2.31 6.03
C ARG A 99 -21.98 2.16 5.64
N ASP A 100 -22.37 2.79 4.59
CA ASP A 100 -23.77 2.83 4.20
C ASP A 100 -23.97 2.25 2.82
N GLY A 101 -23.25 1.29 2.55
CA GLY A 101 -23.39 0.77 1.29
C GLY A 101 -23.04 -0.07 0.60
#